data_5ab0b4cf7d51f3e2a2c1c0692f723825
#
_entry.id   5ab0b4cf7d51f3e2a2c1c0692f723825
#
_cell.length_a   1.000
_cell.length_b   1.000
_cell.length_c   1.000
_cell.angle_alpha   90.00
_cell.angle_beta   90.00
_cell.angle_gamma   90.00
#
_symmetry.space_group_name_H-M   'P 1'
#
loop_
_entity.id
_entity.type
_entity.pdbx_description
1 polymer ?
#
loop_
_entity_poly.entity_id
_entity_poly.type
_entity_poly.pdbx_seq_one_letter_code
_entity_poly.pdbx_strand_id
1 'polypeptide(L)'
;NIFRVTRYPKSLVALDKADHLITKQGAAQRAADLIGAWAEQFIVPDNQPPAVAADAAEAHLAYGTKMGVVVRHNEHSVTSDRLKADGGKGQGFTPEGLLMSAVAAGTAQAIKAAARGMKLDDVHVTVNQGEGANFTRSITLFGDLDAGQEKALLAAARQADILELISNARLVDEDK
;
A
#
# COMPACT_ATOMS: atom_id res chain seq x y z
N ASN A 1 35.09 -3.46 11.04
CA ASN A 1 34.77 -4.57 10.13
C ASN A 1 33.34 -5.05 10.43
N ILE A 2 32.37 -4.54 9.68
CA ILE A 2 30.93 -4.77 9.86
C ILE A 2 30.61 -6.27 9.87
N PHE A 3 31.18 -7.06 8.96
CA PHE A 3 30.92 -8.49 8.87
C PHE A 3 31.25 -9.27 10.15
N ARG A 4 32.27 -8.86 10.90
CA ARG A 4 32.64 -9.53 12.17
C ARG A 4 31.59 -9.35 13.26
N VAL A 5 30.93 -8.20 13.31
CA VAL A 5 29.96 -7.85 14.37
C VAL A 5 28.52 -8.18 14.00
N THR A 6 28.24 -8.49 12.71
CA THR A 6 26.91 -8.89 12.25
C THR A 6 26.56 -10.27 12.83
N ARG A 7 25.32 -10.45 13.27
CA ARG A 7 24.81 -11.74 13.77
C ARG A 7 24.57 -12.72 12.62
N TYR A 8 24.62 -14.02 12.93
CA TYR A 8 24.23 -15.09 12.00
C TYR A 8 22.69 -15.14 11.82
N PRO A 9 22.20 -15.58 10.65
CA PRO A 9 22.95 -16.01 9.45
C PRO A 9 23.54 -14.83 8.69
N LYS A 10 24.71 -14.99 8.10
CA LYS A 10 25.40 -13.95 7.32
C LYS A 10 26.29 -14.54 6.24
N SER A 11 26.38 -13.84 5.11
CA SER A 11 27.32 -14.14 4.03
C SER A 11 28.03 -12.86 3.57
N LEU A 12 29.24 -13.00 3.07
CA LEU A 12 30.00 -11.92 2.47
C LEU A 12 30.32 -12.29 1.04
N VAL A 13 29.80 -11.53 0.10
CA VAL A 13 30.07 -11.71 -1.32
C VAL A 13 30.62 -10.41 -1.90
N ALA A 14 31.74 -10.50 -2.60
CA ALA A 14 32.31 -9.36 -3.31
C ALA A 14 31.65 -9.22 -4.69
N LEU A 15 31.21 -8.01 -5.02
CA LEU A 15 30.74 -7.67 -6.35
C LEU A 15 31.91 -7.02 -7.12
N ASP A 16 32.70 -7.83 -7.80
CA ASP A 16 33.85 -7.35 -8.54
C ASP A 16 33.47 -6.30 -9.58
N LYS A 17 34.21 -5.19 -9.59
CA LYS A 17 34.02 -4.05 -10.52
C LYS A 17 32.69 -3.31 -10.32
N ALA A 18 31.87 -3.60 -9.31
CA ALA A 18 30.73 -2.75 -8.97
C ALA A 18 31.20 -1.46 -8.29
N ASP A 19 30.54 -0.36 -8.62
CA ASP A 19 30.71 0.90 -7.89
C ASP A 19 29.81 0.93 -6.64
N HIS A 20 29.99 1.94 -5.82
CA HIS A 20 29.23 2.07 -4.55
C HIS A 20 27.71 2.17 -4.76
N LEU A 21 27.24 2.71 -5.85
CA LEU A 21 25.82 2.88 -6.19
C LEU A 21 25.28 1.77 -7.07
N ILE A 22 26.11 0.77 -7.41
CA ILE A 22 25.74 -0.40 -8.24
C ILE A 22 25.17 0.06 -9.61
N THR A 23 25.71 1.16 -10.17
CA THR A 23 25.22 1.74 -11.43
C THR A 23 25.73 1.04 -12.68
N LYS A 24 26.77 0.22 -12.56
CA LYS A 24 27.32 -0.52 -13.71
C LYS A 24 26.34 -1.58 -14.20
N GLN A 25 26.22 -1.64 -15.53
CA GLN A 25 25.36 -2.60 -16.21
C GLN A 25 25.61 -4.04 -15.72
N GLY A 26 24.55 -4.74 -15.33
CA GLY A 26 24.60 -6.11 -14.83
C GLY A 26 25.02 -6.25 -13.36
N ALA A 27 25.54 -5.20 -12.72
CA ALA A 27 25.94 -5.28 -11.31
C ALA A 27 24.70 -5.38 -10.38
N ALA A 28 23.66 -4.61 -10.67
CA ALA A 28 22.40 -4.65 -9.93
C ALA A 28 21.70 -6.02 -10.06
N GLN A 29 21.65 -6.56 -11.29
CA GLN A 29 21.07 -7.90 -11.51
C GLN A 29 21.85 -8.97 -10.76
N ARG A 30 23.18 -8.95 -10.84
CA ARG A 30 24.02 -9.90 -10.11
C ARG A 30 23.83 -9.79 -8.59
N ALA A 31 23.69 -8.57 -8.06
CA ALA A 31 23.40 -8.35 -6.65
C ALA A 31 22.04 -8.95 -6.27
N ALA A 32 21.00 -8.73 -7.07
CA ALA A 32 19.66 -9.28 -6.87
C ALA A 32 19.67 -10.81 -6.90
N ASP A 33 20.34 -11.42 -7.88
CA ASP A 33 20.45 -12.88 -8.01
C ASP A 33 21.15 -13.52 -6.79
N LEU A 34 22.24 -12.91 -6.32
CA LEU A 34 22.96 -13.38 -5.14
C LEU A 34 22.15 -13.25 -3.86
N ILE A 35 21.41 -12.13 -3.71
CA ILE A 35 20.51 -11.92 -2.56
C ILE A 35 19.35 -12.93 -2.63
N GLY A 36 18.74 -13.15 -3.79
CA GLY A 36 17.68 -14.11 -4.00
C GLY A 36 18.12 -15.52 -3.62
N ALA A 37 19.20 -16.00 -4.23
CA ALA A 37 19.74 -17.34 -3.95
C ALA A 37 20.15 -17.53 -2.47
N TRP A 38 20.66 -16.49 -1.81
CA TRP A 38 20.96 -16.57 -0.37
C TRP A 38 19.68 -16.59 0.48
N ALA A 39 18.66 -15.82 0.09
CA ALA A 39 17.42 -15.72 0.83
C ALA A 39 16.56 -17.01 0.72
N GLU A 40 16.60 -17.71 -0.41
CA GLU A 40 15.81 -18.92 -0.66
C GLU A 40 15.93 -19.97 0.44
N GLN A 41 17.12 -20.16 1.02
CA GLN A 41 17.33 -21.12 2.10
C GLN A 41 16.57 -20.76 3.40
N PHE A 42 16.08 -19.53 3.53
CA PHE A 42 15.33 -19.05 4.69
C PHE A 42 13.85 -18.83 4.38
N ILE A 43 13.49 -18.88 3.10
CA ILE A 43 12.10 -18.77 2.64
C ILE A 43 11.56 -20.21 2.61
N VAL A 44 10.70 -20.53 3.55
CA VAL A 44 10.02 -21.84 3.57
C VAL A 44 8.98 -21.84 2.45
N PRO A 45 9.12 -22.69 1.40
CA PRO A 45 8.21 -22.67 0.27
C PRO A 45 6.76 -23.06 0.61
N ASP A 46 6.57 -23.72 1.76
CA ASP A 46 5.35 -24.45 2.12
C ASP A 46 4.23 -23.56 2.71
N ASN A 47 4.45 -22.26 2.81
CA ASN A 47 3.44 -21.33 3.32
C ASN A 47 3.09 -20.22 2.31
N GLN A 48 3.02 -20.54 1.01
CA GLN A 48 2.28 -19.65 0.13
C GLN A 48 0.81 -19.75 0.52
N PRO A 49 0.22 -18.68 1.07
CA PRO A 49 -1.19 -18.71 1.33
C PRO A 49 -1.93 -18.99 0.02
N PRO A 50 -3.06 -19.71 0.06
CA PRO A 50 -3.84 -20.00 -1.13
C PRO A 50 -4.11 -18.71 -1.91
N ALA A 51 -4.30 -18.83 -3.22
CA ALA A 51 -4.62 -17.67 -4.05
C ALA A 51 -5.88 -17.00 -3.50
N VAL A 52 -5.81 -15.70 -3.25
CA VAL A 52 -6.95 -14.90 -2.80
C VAL A 52 -7.94 -14.81 -3.95
N ALA A 53 -9.23 -15.04 -3.70
CA ALA A 53 -10.26 -14.86 -4.71
C ALA A 53 -10.23 -13.42 -5.27
N ALA A 54 -10.57 -13.25 -6.55
CA ALA A 54 -10.41 -11.96 -7.24
C ALA A 54 -11.20 -10.80 -6.60
N ASP A 55 -12.26 -11.12 -5.88
CA ASP A 55 -13.15 -10.18 -5.19
C ASP A 55 -12.94 -10.16 -3.67
N ALA A 56 -11.93 -10.87 -3.17
CA ALA A 56 -11.64 -10.98 -1.75
C ALA A 56 -10.33 -10.24 -1.38
N ALA A 57 -10.27 -9.79 -0.14
CA ALA A 57 -9.05 -9.37 0.52
C ALA A 57 -8.80 -10.28 1.73
N GLU A 58 -7.56 -10.65 1.95
CA GLU A 58 -7.17 -11.42 3.12
C GLU A 58 -6.11 -10.69 3.94
N ALA A 59 -6.08 -10.95 5.23
CA ALA A 59 -5.02 -10.51 6.11
C ALA A 59 -4.43 -11.73 6.83
N HIS A 60 -3.12 -11.90 6.76
CA HIS A 60 -2.40 -12.98 7.42
C HIS A 60 -1.50 -12.47 8.53
N LEU A 61 -1.75 -12.90 9.75
CA LEU A 61 -0.91 -12.64 10.92
C LEU A 61 -0.08 -13.90 11.22
N ALA A 62 1.20 -13.88 10.86
CA ALA A 62 2.10 -15.01 11.12
C ALA A 62 2.44 -15.12 12.61
N TYR A 63 2.59 -16.37 13.09
CA TYR A 63 3.09 -16.62 14.45
C TYR A 63 4.46 -15.96 14.66
N GLY A 64 4.63 -15.33 15.81
CA GLY A 64 5.88 -14.63 16.16
C GLY A 64 5.97 -13.17 15.68
N THR A 65 5.02 -12.71 14.85
CA THR A 65 4.85 -11.27 14.61
C THR A 65 4.09 -10.63 15.77
N LYS A 66 4.24 -9.31 15.98
CA LYS A 66 3.41 -8.61 16.96
C LYS A 66 2.02 -8.35 16.38
N MET A 67 1.85 -7.19 15.75
CA MET A 67 0.59 -6.74 15.15
C MET A 67 0.68 -6.55 13.64
N GLY A 68 1.88 -6.77 13.06
CA GLY A 68 2.08 -6.64 11.63
C GLY A 68 1.43 -7.78 10.87
N VAL A 69 0.57 -7.45 9.92
CA VAL A 69 -0.10 -8.38 9.01
C VAL A 69 0.24 -8.05 7.58
N VAL A 70 0.27 -9.06 6.71
CA VAL A 70 0.28 -8.87 5.27
C VAL A 70 -1.16 -8.90 4.78
N VAL A 71 -1.61 -7.82 4.19
CA VAL A 71 -2.91 -7.72 3.53
C VAL A 71 -2.70 -7.94 2.04
N ARG A 72 -3.51 -8.81 1.43
CA ARG A 72 -3.42 -9.16 0.00
C ARG A 72 -4.77 -8.98 -0.67
N HIS A 73 -4.72 -8.50 -1.89
CA HIS A 73 -5.87 -8.44 -2.80
C HIS A 73 -5.36 -8.66 -4.22
N ASN A 74 -5.87 -9.68 -4.89
CA ASN A 74 -5.33 -10.14 -6.17
C ASN A 74 -3.81 -10.39 -6.09
N GLU A 75 -3.03 -9.82 -7.00
CA GLU A 75 -1.57 -9.94 -7.05
C GLU A 75 -0.84 -8.89 -6.19
N HIS A 76 -1.58 -8.01 -5.51
CA HIS A 76 -1.01 -6.92 -4.73
C HIS A 76 -1.01 -7.24 -3.24
N SER A 77 0.02 -6.75 -2.56
CA SER A 77 0.12 -6.87 -1.11
C SER A 77 0.59 -5.57 -0.47
N VAL A 78 0.16 -5.35 0.76
CA VAL A 78 0.58 -4.23 1.58
C VAL A 78 0.71 -4.70 3.04
N THR A 79 1.62 -4.09 3.78
CA THR A 79 1.74 -4.35 5.22
C THR A 79 0.80 -3.44 5.99
N SER A 80 0.02 -4.02 6.91
CA SER A 80 -0.73 -3.29 7.92
C SER A 80 -0.15 -3.57 9.30
N ASP A 81 -0.06 -2.54 10.15
CA ASP A 81 0.46 -2.66 11.52
C ASP A 81 -0.17 -1.59 12.40
N ARG A 82 -0.16 -1.82 13.70
CA ARG A 82 -0.52 -0.79 14.68
C ARG A 82 0.65 0.15 14.93
N LEU A 83 0.34 1.34 15.44
CA LEU A 83 1.34 2.28 15.90
C LEU A 83 2.13 1.68 17.08
N LYS A 84 3.33 2.19 17.31
CA LYS A 84 4.17 1.73 18.43
C LYS A 84 3.49 1.95 19.78
N ALA A 85 2.74 3.04 19.93
CA ALA A 85 1.96 3.35 21.12
C ALA A 85 0.86 2.30 21.40
N ASP A 86 0.34 1.65 20.34
CA ASP A 86 -0.74 0.67 20.42
C ASP A 86 -0.24 -0.78 20.34
N GLY A 87 1.03 -1.00 20.64
CA GLY A 87 1.66 -2.31 20.71
C GLY A 87 2.20 -2.86 19.40
N GLY A 88 2.07 -2.14 18.28
CA GLY A 88 2.67 -2.47 17.00
C GLY A 88 4.14 -2.08 16.89
N LYS A 89 4.67 -2.13 15.69
CA LYS A 89 6.01 -1.66 15.32
C LYS A 89 5.96 -0.44 14.39
N GLY A 90 4.79 -0.08 13.87
CA GLY A 90 4.59 1.00 12.89
C GLY A 90 5.25 0.69 11.55
N GLN A 91 5.19 -0.55 11.09
CA GLN A 91 5.86 -1.02 9.88
C GLN A 91 4.96 -1.03 8.64
N GLY A 92 3.75 -0.49 8.75
CA GLY A 92 2.79 -0.45 7.65
C GLY A 92 1.67 0.55 7.92
N PHE A 93 0.67 0.54 7.05
CA PHE A 93 -0.55 1.30 7.26
C PHE A 93 -1.29 0.79 8.51
N THR A 94 -1.95 1.67 9.25
CA THR A 94 -2.95 1.19 10.19
C THR A 94 -4.21 0.73 9.42
N PRO A 95 -5.07 -0.13 9.99
CA PRO A 95 -6.33 -0.50 9.34
C PRO A 95 -7.18 0.71 8.95
N GLU A 96 -7.26 1.72 9.83
CA GLU A 96 -7.95 2.99 9.57
C GLU A 96 -7.24 3.76 8.45
N GLY A 97 -5.91 3.73 8.39
CA GLY A 97 -5.10 4.33 7.33
C GLY A 97 -5.38 3.69 5.97
N LEU A 98 -5.59 2.38 5.90
CA LEU A 98 -6.00 1.68 4.68
C LEU A 98 -7.40 2.14 4.23
N LEU A 99 -8.34 2.27 5.15
CA LEU A 99 -9.68 2.78 4.84
C LEU A 99 -9.64 4.23 4.31
N MET A 100 -8.91 5.11 4.98
CA MET A 100 -8.73 6.49 4.51
C MET A 100 -8.05 6.53 3.14
N SER A 101 -7.06 5.69 2.90
CA SER A 101 -6.36 5.58 1.62
C SER A 101 -7.31 5.11 0.50
N ALA A 102 -8.20 4.17 0.78
CA ALA A 102 -9.22 3.72 -0.18
C ALA A 102 -10.17 4.86 -0.56
N VAL A 103 -10.64 5.67 0.42
CA VAL A 103 -11.46 6.85 0.17
C VAL A 103 -10.72 7.90 -0.67
N ALA A 104 -9.47 8.17 -0.34
CA ALA A 104 -8.65 9.15 -1.07
C ALA A 104 -8.42 8.69 -2.52
N ALA A 105 -8.00 7.44 -2.72
CA ALA A 105 -7.74 6.87 -4.03
C ALA A 105 -9.01 6.83 -4.90
N GLY A 106 -10.13 6.30 -4.38
CA GLY A 106 -11.39 6.24 -5.10
C GLY A 106 -11.93 7.62 -5.47
N THR A 107 -11.76 8.61 -4.59
CA THR A 107 -12.10 10.01 -4.89
C THR A 107 -11.26 10.57 -6.05
N ALA A 108 -9.94 10.40 -6.00
CA ALA A 108 -9.04 10.89 -7.06
C ALA A 108 -9.34 10.22 -8.40
N GLN A 109 -9.62 8.91 -8.41
CA GLN A 109 -9.99 8.16 -9.60
C GLN A 109 -11.33 8.63 -10.20
N ALA A 110 -12.35 8.90 -9.37
CA ALA A 110 -13.63 9.42 -9.82
C ALA A 110 -13.47 10.81 -10.47
N ILE A 111 -12.67 11.69 -9.87
CA ILE A 111 -12.33 13.00 -10.44
C ILE A 111 -11.62 12.81 -11.79
N LYS A 112 -10.61 11.96 -11.85
CA LYS A 112 -9.85 11.70 -13.08
C LYS A 112 -10.73 11.14 -14.20
N ALA A 113 -11.65 10.25 -13.87
CA ALA A 113 -12.61 9.70 -14.84
C ALA A 113 -13.54 10.77 -15.41
N ALA A 114 -13.99 11.72 -14.57
CA ALA A 114 -14.85 12.83 -14.98
C ALA A 114 -14.11 13.94 -15.76
N ALA A 115 -12.78 14.02 -15.63
CA ALA A 115 -11.97 15.09 -16.22
C ALA A 115 -11.67 14.89 -17.72
N ARG A 116 -12.35 13.97 -18.41
CA ARG A 116 -12.13 13.74 -19.84
C ARG A 116 -12.36 15.02 -20.66
N GLY A 117 -11.34 15.42 -21.41
CA GLY A 117 -11.38 16.62 -22.23
C GLY A 117 -11.13 17.94 -21.45
N MET A 118 -10.86 17.87 -20.14
CA MET A 118 -10.46 19.01 -19.32
C MET A 118 -8.93 19.01 -19.13
N LYS A 119 -8.37 20.19 -18.88
CA LYS A 119 -6.93 20.36 -18.60
C LYS A 119 -6.65 20.21 -17.09
N LEU A 120 -6.92 19.03 -16.57
CA LEU A 120 -6.59 18.64 -15.21
C LEU A 120 -5.19 18.04 -15.18
N ASP A 121 -4.25 18.71 -14.51
CA ASP A 121 -2.84 18.31 -14.40
C ASP A 121 -2.65 17.34 -13.23
N ASP A 122 -3.21 17.68 -12.05
CA ASP A 122 -3.05 16.87 -10.85
C ASP A 122 -4.25 16.99 -9.89
N VAL A 123 -4.40 16.02 -9.00
CA VAL A 123 -5.45 15.96 -7.97
C VAL A 123 -4.85 15.53 -6.65
N HIS A 124 -4.91 16.38 -5.65
CA HIS A 124 -4.55 16.01 -4.29
C HIS A 124 -5.81 15.78 -3.44
N VAL A 125 -5.92 14.59 -2.89
CA VAL A 125 -7.00 14.23 -1.97
C VAL A 125 -6.42 13.85 -0.63
N THR A 126 -6.81 14.56 0.41
CA THR A 126 -6.45 14.23 1.79
C THR A 126 -7.71 13.82 2.55
N VAL A 127 -7.62 12.70 3.26
CA VAL A 127 -8.68 12.21 4.15
C VAL A 127 -8.11 12.15 5.56
N ASN A 128 -8.78 12.80 6.49
CA ASN A 128 -8.40 12.82 7.89
C ASN A 128 -9.50 12.18 8.73
N GLN A 129 -9.09 11.47 9.77
CA GLN A 129 -10.01 11.00 10.80
C GLN A 129 -10.35 12.18 11.72
N GLY A 130 -11.65 12.42 11.90
CA GLY A 130 -12.20 13.36 12.86
C GLY A 130 -12.55 12.67 14.18
N GLU A 131 -13.36 13.32 14.99
CA GLU A 131 -13.87 12.73 16.22
C GLU A 131 -14.86 11.60 15.92
N GLY A 132 -14.74 10.49 16.64
CA GLY A 132 -15.56 9.30 16.47
C GLY A 132 -15.32 8.62 15.12
N ALA A 133 -16.40 8.24 14.43
CA ALA A 133 -16.37 7.59 13.12
C ALA A 133 -16.42 8.56 11.93
N ASN A 134 -16.14 9.84 12.15
CA ASN A 134 -16.21 10.85 11.11
C ASN A 134 -14.89 10.96 10.34
N PHE A 135 -15.00 11.15 9.03
CA PHE A 135 -13.87 11.49 8.16
C PHE A 135 -14.12 12.85 7.53
N THR A 136 -13.05 13.64 7.43
CA THR A 136 -13.04 14.88 6.64
C THR A 136 -12.19 14.68 5.40
N ARG A 137 -12.63 15.20 4.27
CA ARG A 137 -11.93 15.11 3.00
C ARG A 137 -11.70 16.48 2.42
N SER A 138 -10.46 16.79 2.07
CA SER A 138 -10.08 17.97 1.28
C SER A 138 -9.58 17.55 -0.10
N ILE A 139 -9.93 18.35 -1.11
CA ILE A 139 -9.60 18.11 -2.50
C ILE A 139 -8.98 19.37 -3.05
N THR A 140 -7.81 19.26 -3.67
CA THR A 140 -7.18 20.33 -4.43
C THR A 140 -7.00 19.88 -5.87
N LEU A 141 -7.51 20.67 -6.81
CA LEU A 141 -7.37 20.43 -8.25
C LEU A 141 -6.30 21.37 -8.80
N PHE A 142 -5.44 20.84 -9.65
CA PHE A 142 -4.42 21.61 -10.36
C PHE A 142 -4.65 21.49 -11.87
N GLY A 143 -4.56 22.61 -12.59
CA GLY A 143 -4.76 22.64 -14.03
C GLY A 143 -5.42 23.95 -14.48
N ASP A 144 -5.60 24.07 -15.78
CA ASP A 144 -6.31 25.21 -16.41
C ASP A 144 -7.81 24.86 -16.54
N LEU A 145 -8.52 25.01 -15.41
CA LEU A 145 -9.92 24.65 -15.26
C LEU A 145 -10.78 25.90 -15.05
N ASP A 146 -11.91 25.97 -15.71
CA ASP A 146 -12.92 26.99 -15.41
C ASP A 146 -13.77 26.57 -14.18
N ALA A 147 -14.52 27.54 -13.61
CA ALA A 147 -15.33 27.30 -12.42
C ALA A 147 -16.44 26.23 -12.63
N GLY A 148 -16.93 26.07 -13.86
CA GLY A 148 -17.91 25.02 -14.19
C GLY A 148 -17.28 23.64 -14.16
N GLN A 149 -16.08 23.50 -14.71
CA GLN A 149 -15.29 22.28 -14.72
C GLN A 149 -14.89 21.89 -13.29
N GLU A 150 -14.38 22.80 -12.49
CA GLU A 150 -14.09 22.54 -11.07
C GLU A 150 -15.31 22.03 -10.32
N LYS A 151 -16.45 22.70 -10.48
CA LYS A 151 -17.71 22.30 -9.85
C LYS A 151 -18.14 20.89 -10.29
N ALA A 152 -18.01 20.57 -11.57
CA ALA A 152 -18.33 19.24 -12.10
C ALA A 152 -17.42 18.16 -11.52
N LEU A 153 -16.11 18.41 -11.41
CA LEU A 153 -15.15 17.49 -10.83
C LEU A 153 -15.38 17.25 -9.33
N LEU A 154 -15.71 18.32 -8.59
CA LEU A 154 -16.07 18.19 -7.17
C LEU A 154 -17.42 17.48 -6.97
N ALA A 155 -18.35 17.58 -7.92
CA ALA A 155 -19.58 16.79 -7.91
C ALA A 155 -19.29 15.30 -8.14
N ALA A 156 -18.40 14.96 -9.10
CA ALA A 156 -17.96 13.59 -9.33
C ALA A 156 -17.28 13.00 -8.09
N ALA A 157 -16.48 13.77 -7.38
CA ALA A 157 -15.86 13.36 -6.13
C ALA A 157 -16.86 12.93 -5.05
N ARG A 158 -18.06 13.52 -5.03
CA ARG A 158 -19.14 13.18 -4.08
C ARG A 158 -19.89 11.90 -4.46
N GLN A 159 -19.78 11.49 -5.71
CA GLN A 159 -20.41 10.30 -6.27
C GLN A 159 -19.42 9.14 -6.48
N ALA A 160 -18.22 9.21 -5.89
CA ALA A 160 -17.26 8.15 -5.96
C ALA A 160 -17.83 6.85 -5.37
N ASP A 161 -17.77 5.75 -6.11
CA ASP A 161 -18.37 4.44 -5.76
C ASP A 161 -17.93 3.96 -4.37
N ILE A 162 -16.69 4.26 -3.98
CA ILE A 162 -16.15 3.92 -2.65
C ILE A 162 -16.98 4.52 -1.50
N LEU A 163 -17.58 5.70 -1.70
CA LEU A 163 -18.39 6.36 -0.67
C LEU A 163 -19.73 5.66 -0.50
N GLU A 164 -20.33 5.22 -1.60
CA GLU A 164 -21.56 4.42 -1.58
C GLU A 164 -21.31 3.08 -0.91
N LEU A 165 -20.20 2.41 -1.26
CA LEU A 165 -19.80 1.15 -0.65
C LEU A 165 -19.65 1.28 0.87
N ILE A 166 -18.94 2.30 1.35
CA ILE A 166 -18.71 2.49 2.79
C ILE A 166 -19.99 2.80 3.53
N SER A 167 -20.88 3.63 2.96
CA SER A 167 -22.13 4.00 3.63
C SER A 167 -23.16 2.86 3.68
N ASN A 168 -23.10 1.92 2.75
CA ASN A 168 -24.04 0.80 2.63
C ASN A 168 -23.47 -0.55 3.05
N ALA A 169 -22.16 -0.63 3.34
CA ALA A 169 -21.50 -1.89 3.70
C ALA A 169 -22.10 -2.49 4.99
N ARG A 170 -22.34 -3.81 4.92
CA ARG A 170 -22.70 -4.63 6.09
C ARG A 170 -21.70 -5.78 6.16
N LEU A 171 -21.19 -6.01 7.35
CA LEU A 171 -20.40 -7.21 7.64
C LEU A 171 -21.33 -8.35 8.04
N VAL A 172 -21.17 -9.49 7.40
CA VAL A 172 -21.86 -10.73 7.76
C VAL A 172 -20.78 -11.76 8.03
N ASP A 173 -20.80 -12.35 9.22
CA ASP A 173 -19.88 -13.42 9.58
C ASP A 173 -20.37 -14.74 8.97
N GLU A 174 -19.48 -15.46 8.31
CA GLU A 174 -19.72 -16.81 7.80
C GLU A 174 -19.16 -17.81 8.80
N ASP A 175 -20.03 -18.59 9.43
CA ASP A 175 -19.63 -19.70 10.28
C ASP A 175 -19.02 -20.81 9.40
N LYS A 176 -17.80 -21.22 9.71
CA LYS A 176 -17.09 -22.34 9.04
C LYS A 176 -17.10 -23.56 9.92
#